data_f01235ae58e4c3232bac1013f2f3d22b
#
_entry.id   f01235ae58e4c3232bac1013f2f3d22b
#
_cell.length_a   1.000
_cell.length_b   1.000
_cell.length_c   1.000
_cell.angle_alpha   90.00
_cell.angle_beta   90.00
_cell.angle_gamma   90.00
#
_symmetry.space_group_name_H-M   'P 1'
#
loop_
_entity.id
_entity.type
_entity.pdbx_description
1 polymer ?
#
loop_
_entity_poly.entity_id
_entity_poly.type
_entity_poly.pdbx_seq_one_letter_code
_entity_poly.pdbx_strand_id
1 'polypeptide(L)'
;MQETATKISAVDFDEIRKEFPVLHQEMNGHPLVYLDNAASSQMPVQVADRLDYYHRFEHSNVHRGIHTLSQRATDSYEAARKKIQVFINAADENEIIFTSGTTDSINLVANSYGMTNFSKGDEVILTEMEHHANIVPWQMVAQKTGAIIKVIPVTDSGELDIEAYKKLLSPRTKMVSVIHISNALGTINPVKEIVALAHEAGAVTLIDGAQSIPHQNIDIQDIGTDFYVFSSHKMCGPTGFGILYGRKDLLEAMPPYRGGGDMIDKVSFEETTYNVVPFRFEAGTPPIAASIGLSEAVDYLSAIGMDAIETQETKLVEYAVQELSAINGLRFIGEAKKRASVVSFVFDHIHASDLGTILDKQGIAVRTGHHCAQPIMRRFNVPATTRASIAFYNNKEDVDRLVEGINYAKSFFE
;
A
#
# COMPACT_ATOMS: atom_id res chain seq x y z
N MET A 1 -31.05 -32.46 -11.44
CA MET A 1 -30.92 -31.40 -10.46
C MET A 1 -30.33 -30.20 -11.19
N GLN A 2 -31.12 -29.18 -11.44
CA GLN A 2 -30.67 -27.94 -12.07
C GLN A 2 -29.96 -27.12 -10.99
N GLU A 3 -28.65 -26.88 -11.17
CA GLU A 3 -27.93 -25.87 -10.41
C GLU A 3 -28.53 -24.50 -10.77
N THR A 4 -29.23 -23.93 -9.83
CA THR A 4 -29.63 -22.51 -9.86
C THR A 4 -28.36 -21.71 -9.62
N ALA A 5 -27.65 -21.29 -10.69
CA ALA A 5 -26.69 -20.25 -10.64
C ALA A 5 -27.35 -18.97 -10.09
N THR A 6 -27.09 -18.65 -8.83
CA THR A 6 -27.51 -17.38 -8.24
C THR A 6 -26.84 -16.28 -9.06
N LYS A 7 -27.64 -15.52 -9.83
CA LYS A 7 -27.16 -14.30 -10.47
C LYS A 7 -26.68 -13.36 -9.34
N ILE A 8 -25.38 -13.23 -9.18
CA ILE A 8 -24.80 -12.13 -8.41
C ILE A 8 -25.30 -10.86 -9.12
N SER A 9 -26.13 -10.06 -8.43
CA SER A 9 -26.51 -8.74 -8.94
C SER A 9 -25.21 -7.95 -9.17
N ALA A 10 -25.09 -7.30 -10.33
CA ALA A 10 -23.94 -6.46 -10.60
C ALA A 10 -23.83 -5.40 -9.47
N VAL A 11 -22.61 -5.20 -8.95
CA VAL A 11 -22.35 -4.19 -7.93
C VAL A 11 -22.65 -2.82 -8.51
N ASP A 12 -23.43 -2.01 -7.81
CA ASP A 12 -23.77 -0.64 -8.19
C ASP A 12 -22.76 0.34 -7.55
N PHE A 13 -21.74 0.70 -8.31
CA PHE A 13 -20.69 1.61 -7.83
C PHE A 13 -21.15 3.07 -7.70
N ASP A 14 -22.24 3.47 -8.36
CA ASP A 14 -22.84 4.80 -8.17
C ASP A 14 -23.56 4.90 -6.82
N GLU A 15 -24.21 3.83 -6.35
CA GLU A 15 -24.75 3.76 -4.99
C GLU A 15 -23.62 3.71 -3.95
N ILE A 16 -22.55 2.93 -4.18
CA ILE A 16 -21.38 2.87 -3.29
C ILE A 16 -20.73 4.26 -3.15
N ARG A 17 -20.60 5.04 -4.24
CA ARG A 17 -20.02 6.39 -4.19
C ARG A 17 -20.74 7.30 -3.20
N LYS A 18 -22.03 7.13 -2.97
CA LYS A 18 -22.83 7.93 -2.02
C LYS A 18 -22.42 7.72 -0.56
N GLU A 19 -21.76 6.61 -0.26
CA GLU A 19 -21.27 6.26 1.07
C GLU A 19 -19.97 7.00 1.45
N PHE A 20 -19.43 7.83 0.54
CA PHE A 20 -18.23 8.64 0.74
C PHE A 20 -18.57 10.13 0.78
N PRO A 21 -18.93 10.70 1.95
CA PRO A 21 -19.42 12.09 2.07
C PRO A 21 -18.44 13.13 1.53
N VAL A 22 -17.15 12.86 1.60
CA VAL A 22 -16.10 13.74 1.10
C VAL A 22 -16.24 14.01 -0.42
N LEU A 23 -16.75 13.04 -1.19
CA LEU A 23 -16.89 13.15 -2.65
C LEU A 23 -18.07 14.06 -3.08
N HIS A 24 -18.94 14.43 -2.13
CA HIS A 24 -20.11 15.26 -2.39
C HIS A 24 -19.93 16.73 -2.00
N GLN A 25 -18.67 17.14 -1.82
CA GLN A 25 -18.32 18.52 -1.50
C GLN A 25 -17.99 19.31 -2.77
N GLU A 26 -18.02 20.64 -2.63
CA GLU A 26 -17.49 21.58 -3.63
C GLU A 26 -16.11 22.09 -3.18
N MET A 27 -15.18 22.16 -4.12
CA MET A 27 -13.87 22.78 -3.96
C MET A 27 -13.70 23.91 -4.97
N ASN A 28 -13.35 25.09 -4.50
CA ASN A 28 -13.24 26.30 -5.33
C ASN A 28 -14.49 26.62 -6.17
N GLY A 29 -15.71 26.27 -5.69
CA GLY A 29 -16.98 26.45 -6.39
C GLY A 29 -17.29 25.42 -7.48
N HIS A 30 -16.58 24.30 -7.49
CA HIS A 30 -16.78 23.17 -8.39
C HIS A 30 -16.98 21.87 -7.61
N PRO A 31 -17.78 20.91 -8.10
CA PRO A 31 -17.86 19.57 -7.51
C PRO A 31 -16.47 18.93 -7.41
N LEU A 32 -16.17 18.29 -6.29
CA LEU A 32 -14.89 17.62 -6.08
C LEU A 32 -14.74 16.41 -7.00
N VAL A 33 -13.65 16.38 -7.75
CA VAL A 33 -13.12 15.19 -8.45
C VAL A 33 -11.86 14.74 -7.74
N TYR A 34 -11.94 13.67 -6.96
CA TYR A 34 -10.81 13.18 -6.16
C TYR A 34 -10.06 12.05 -6.88
N LEU A 35 -8.88 12.36 -7.40
CA LEU A 35 -8.00 11.47 -8.16
C LEU A 35 -6.59 11.37 -7.54
N ASP A 36 -6.48 11.48 -6.20
CA ASP A 36 -5.22 11.27 -5.46
C ASP A 36 -5.29 10.04 -4.53
N ASN A 37 -6.00 8.99 -4.94
CA ASN A 37 -6.24 7.78 -4.15
C ASN A 37 -4.97 7.00 -3.82
N ALA A 38 -3.96 7.02 -4.68
CA ALA A 38 -2.67 6.39 -4.42
C ALA A 38 -1.87 7.07 -3.28
N ALA A 39 -2.25 8.29 -2.88
CA ALA A 39 -1.74 8.93 -1.67
C ALA A 39 -2.53 8.50 -0.42
N SER A 40 -3.87 8.59 -0.49
CA SER A 40 -4.78 8.12 0.56
C SER A 40 -6.16 7.92 -0.06
N SER A 41 -6.80 6.78 0.17
CA SER A 41 -8.19 6.57 -0.20
C SER A 41 -9.12 7.35 0.73
N GLN A 42 -10.37 7.57 0.30
CA GLN A 42 -11.41 8.13 1.15
C GLN A 42 -12.00 7.07 2.08
N MET A 43 -12.60 7.51 3.16
CA MET A 43 -13.20 6.66 4.18
C MET A 43 -14.73 6.63 3.99
N PRO A 44 -15.39 5.46 3.89
CA PRO A 44 -16.84 5.37 3.85
C PRO A 44 -17.45 5.62 5.21
N VAL A 45 -18.74 5.98 5.23
CA VAL A 45 -19.48 6.29 6.47
C VAL A 45 -19.44 5.15 7.48
N GLN A 46 -19.47 3.91 7.04
CA GLN A 46 -19.46 2.72 7.92
C GLN A 46 -18.19 2.68 8.77
N VAL A 47 -17.04 2.95 8.19
CA VAL A 47 -15.75 2.99 8.90
C VAL A 47 -15.69 4.20 9.83
N ALA A 48 -16.16 5.36 9.38
CA ALA A 48 -16.20 6.58 10.21
C ALA A 48 -17.12 6.40 11.42
N ASP A 49 -18.31 5.84 11.23
CA ASP A 49 -19.29 5.57 12.29
C ASP A 49 -18.76 4.51 13.27
N ARG A 50 -18.06 3.48 12.79
CA ARG A 50 -17.45 2.47 13.66
C ARG A 50 -16.38 3.06 14.57
N LEU A 51 -15.55 3.98 14.06
CA LEU A 51 -14.56 4.72 14.85
C LEU A 51 -15.24 5.63 15.90
N ASP A 52 -16.26 6.37 15.51
CA ASP A 52 -17.04 7.22 16.42
C ASP A 52 -17.70 6.38 17.53
N TYR A 53 -18.33 5.25 17.18
CA TYR A 53 -18.94 4.34 18.14
C TYR A 53 -17.92 3.78 19.16
N TYR A 54 -16.75 3.35 18.68
CA TYR A 54 -15.69 2.88 19.56
C TYR A 54 -15.29 3.96 20.57
N HIS A 55 -15.03 5.17 20.11
CA HIS A 55 -14.60 6.26 20.99
C HIS A 55 -15.67 6.67 22.02
N ARG A 56 -16.94 6.60 21.67
CA ARG A 56 -18.03 6.99 22.56
C ARG A 56 -18.44 5.90 23.55
N PHE A 57 -18.35 4.62 23.19
CA PHE A 57 -19.00 3.57 23.93
C PHE A 57 -18.10 2.37 24.31
N GLU A 58 -16.94 2.19 23.65
CA GLU A 58 -16.11 1.01 23.84
C GLU A 58 -14.66 1.32 24.25
N HIS A 59 -14.28 2.60 24.28
CA HIS A 59 -12.89 3.00 24.52
C HIS A 59 -12.36 2.49 25.86
N SER A 60 -11.33 1.65 25.78
CA SER A 60 -10.59 1.10 26.93
C SER A 60 -9.21 0.64 26.49
N ASN A 61 -8.29 0.46 27.45
CA ASN A 61 -7.04 -0.25 27.19
C ASN A 61 -7.30 -1.76 26.99
N VAL A 62 -6.40 -2.44 26.32
CA VAL A 62 -6.50 -3.87 25.93
C VAL A 62 -5.56 -4.74 26.77
N HIS A 63 -5.79 -6.05 26.78
CA HIS A 63 -4.98 -7.15 27.32
C HIS A 63 -4.89 -7.21 28.86
N ARG A 64 -4.67 -6.09 29.55
CA ARG A 64 -4.34 -6.10 30.99
C ARG A 64 -5.48 -5.74 31.93
N GLY A 65 -6.57 -5.20 31.41
CA GLY A 65 -7.73 -4.82 32.22
C GLY A 65 -8.61 -6.03 32.55
N ILE A 66 -8.95 -6.21 33.81
CA ILE A 66 -9.84 -7.29 34.26
C ILE A 66 -11.33 -6.94 34.22
N HIS A 67 -11.66 -5.69 33.86
CA HIS A 67 -13.05 -5.22 33.76
C HIS A 67 -13.63 -5.44 32.35
N THR A 68 -14.95 -5.58 32.29
CA THR A 68 -15.68 -5.93 31.05
C THR A 68 -15.38 -5.02 29.84
N LEU A 69 -15.21 -3.71 30.06
CA LEU A 69 -14.92 -2.79 28.99
C LEU A 69 -13.56 -3.08 28.34
N SER A 70 -12.53 -3.38 29.15
CA SER A 70 -11.22 -3.79 28.64
C SER A 70 -11.27 -5.12 27.89
N GLN A 71 -12.07 -6.08 28.41
CA GLN A 71 -12.25 -7.36 27.72
C GLN A 71 -12.87 -7.16 26.33
N ARG A 72 -13.94 -6.36 26.23
CA ARG A 72 -14.58 -6.04 24.95
C ARG A 72 -13.62 -5.35 23.95
N ALA A 73 -12.82 -4.40 24.45
CA ALA A 73 -11.82 -3.73 23.61
C ALA A 73 -10.76 -4.71 23.12
N THR A 74 -10.30 -5.64 23.99
CA THR A 74 -9.35 -6.71 23.63
C THR A 74 -9.95 -7.64 22.58
N ASP A 75 -11.18 -8.10 22.79
CA ASP A 75 -11.86 -8.98 21.84
C ASP A 75 -11.99 -8.32 20.44
N SER A 76 -12.33 -7.03 20.41
CA SER A 76 -12.43 -6.28 19.14
C SER A 76 -11.06 -6.08 18.47
N TYR A 77 -10.01 -5.84 19.26
CA TYR A 77 -8.63 -5.67 18.78
C TYR A 77 -8.08 -6.96 18.15
N GLU A 78 -8.25 -8.09 18.84
CA GLU A 78 -7.77 -9.39 18.34
C GLU A 78 -8.66 -9.91 17.18
N ALA A 79 -9.97 -9.64 17.22
CA ALA A 79 -10.85 -9.93 16.08
C ALA A 79 -10.40 -9.19 14.79
N ALA A 80 -9.88 -7.96 14.92
CA ALA A 80 -9.31 -7.22 13.79
C ALA A 80 -8.09 -7.95 13.19
N ARG A 81 -7.19 -8.48 14.03
CA ARG A 81 -6.03 -9.28 13.60
C ARG A 81 -6.48 -10.51 12.82
N LYS A 82 -7.45 -11.22 13.34
CA LYS A 82 -8.02 -12.41 12.69
C LYS A 82 -8.64 -12.10 11.33
N LYS A 83 -9.41 -11.00 11.22
CA LYS A 83 -9.99 -10.58 9.94
C LYS A 83 -8.93 -10.25 8.89
N ILE A 84 -7.89 -9.52 9.29
CA ILE A 84 -6.78 -9.18 8.41
C ILE A 84 -6.06 -10.45 7.94
N GLN A 85 -5.81 -11.41 8.85
CA GLN A 85 -5.23 -12.71 8.50
C GLN A 85 -6.05 -13.42 7.42
N VAL A 86 -7.37 -13.45 7.57
CA VAL A 86 -8.27 -14.06 6.57
C VAL A 86 -8.28 -13.28 5.26
N PHE A 87 -8.31 -11.95 5.33
CA PHE A 87 -8.38 -11.07 4.16
C PHE A 87 -7.19 -11.24 3.21
N ILE A 88 -5.99 -11.47 3.75
CA ILE A 88 -4.78 -11.69 2.93
C ILE A 88 -4.42 -13.18 2.80
N ASN A 89 -5.27 -14.09 3.29
CA ASN A 89 -5.02 -15.54 3.31
C ASN A 89 -3.68 -15.92 3.97
N ALA A 90 -3.30 -15.29 5.10
CA ALA A 90 -2.16 -15.72 5.89
C ALA A 90 -2.51 -17.01 6.67
N ALA A 91 -1.50 -17.84 6.99
CA ALA A 91 -1.73 -19.16 7.61
C ALA A 91 -2.11 -19.07 9.10
N ASP A 92 -1.54 -18.11 9.84
CA ASP A 92 -1.71 -17.95 11.29
C ASP A 92 -1.91 -16.45 11.61
N GLU A 93 -2.81 -16.14 12.54
CA GLU A 93 -3.02 -14.76 13.02
C GLU A 93 -1.78 -14.16 13.70
N ASN A 94 -0.91 -15.00 14.26
CA ASN A 94 0.36 -14.58 14.85
C ASN A 94 1.39 -14.09 13.79
N GLU A 95 1.12 -14.27 12.53
CA GLU A 95 1.92 -13.71 11.42
C GLU A 95 1.56 -12.24 11.10
N ILE A 96 0.54 -11.70 11.77
CA ILE A 96 0.05 -10.34 11.56
C ILE A 96 0.54 -9.44 12.69
N ILE A 97 1.42 -8.50 12.36
CA ILE A 97 1.96 -7.50 13.28
C ILE A 97 1.34 -6.13 12.98
N PHE A 98 0.85 -5.47 13.99
CA PHE A 98 0.32 -4.11 13.89
C PHE A 98 1.44 -3.08 14.01
N THR A 99 1.48 -2.15 13.07
CA THR A 99 2.49 -1.10 12.95
C THR A 99 1.84 0.27 12.70
N SER A 100 2.64 1.33 12.59
CA SER A 100 2.12 2.67 12.25
C SER A 100 1.89 2.88 10.75
N GLY A 101 2.17 1.88 9.90
CA GLY A 101 2.06 1.97 8.44
C GLY A 101 3.17 1.21 7.73
N THR A 102 3.09 1.12 6.39
CA THR A 102 4.06 0.45 5.54
C THR A 102 5.51 0.86 5.84
N THR A 103 5.76 2.16 6.01
CA THR A 103 7.10 2.66 6.34
C THR A 103 7.63 2.08 7.64
N ASP A 104 6.81 2.00 8.68
CA ASP A 104 7.19 1.41 9.98
C ASP A 104 7.42 -0.10 9.84
N SER A 105 6.56 -0.79 9.10
CA SER A 105 6.71 -2.23 8.80
C SER A 105 8.04 -2.56 8.12
N ILE A 106 8.42 -1.80 7.08
CA ILE A 106 9.70 -1.99 6.39
C ILE A 106 10.87 -1.68 7.31
N ASN A 107 10.79 -0.61 8.12
CA ASN A 107 11.82 -0.28 9.10
C ASN A 107 11.94 -1.37 10.17
N LEU A 108 10.85 -1.99 10.63
CA LEU A 108 10.87 -3.11 11.55
C LEU A 108 11.68 -4.27 10.94
N VAL A 109 11.35 -4.71 9.72
CA VAL A 109 12.09 -5.80 9.07
C VAL A 109 13.54 -5.41 8.83
N ALA A 110 13.81 -4.22 8.33
CA ALA A 110 15.17 -3.74 8.08
C ALA A 110 16.03 -3.72 9.35
N ASN A 111 15.51 -3.20 10.45
CA ASN A 111 16.25 -3.12 11.71
C ASN A 111 16.32 -4.45 12.46
N SER A 112 15.25 -5.21 12.50
CA SER A 112 15.20 -6.47 13.25
C SER A 112 15.84 -7.63 12.46
N TYR A 113 15.38 -7.87 11.22
CA TYR A 113 15.94 -8.91 10.38
C TYR A 113 17.27 -8.48 9.72
N GLY A 114 17.29 -7.33 9.06
CA GLY A 114 18.44 -6.88 8.27
C GLY A 114 19.69 -6.67 9.10
N MET A 115 19.58 -5.93 10.22
CA MET A 115 20.73 -5.67 11.11
C MET A 115 21.31 -6.93 11.76
N THR A 116 20.47 -7.95 11.95
CA THR A 116 20.90 -9.20 12.61
C THR A 116 21.50 -10.21 11.64
N ASN A 117 21.02 -10.24 10.40
CA ASN A 117 21.34 -11.31 9.46
C ASN A 117 22.31 -10.89 8.34
N PHE A 118 22.60 -9.56 8.18
CA PHE A 118 23.48 -9.12 7.10
C PHE A 118 24.88 -8.82 7.58
N SER A 119 25.83 -9.20 6.73
CA SER A 119 27.27 -8.99 6.89
C SER A 119 27.84 -8.26 5.68
N LYS A 120 29.09 -7.83 5.79
CA LYS A 120 29.82 -7.16 4.69
C LYS A 120 29.85 -8.02 3.42
N GLY A 121 29.32 -7.46 2.33
CA GLY A 121 29.29 -8.09 1.03
C GLY A 121 28.02 -8.91 0.75
N ASP A 122 27.11 -9.06 1.73
CA ASP A 122 25.76 -9.57 1.47
C ASP A 122 24.98 -8.56 0.61
N GLU A 123 24.00 -9.05 -0.11
CA GLU A 123 23.31 -8.26 -1.13
C GLU A 123 21.82 -8.10 -0.80
N VAL A 124 21.32 -6.88 -0.98
CA VAL A 124 19.89 -6.55 -0.96
C VAL A 124 19.49 -6.11 -2.35
N ILE A 125 18.48 -6.76 -2.93
CA ILE A 125 17.96 -6.39 -4.25
C ILE A 125 16.67 -5.59 -4.08
N LEU A 126 16.64 -4.40 -4.68
CA LEU A 126 15.50 -3.50 -4.77
C LEU A 126 15.13 -3.31 -6.24
N THR A 127 14.02 -2.60 -6.52
CA THR A 127 13.72 -2.15 -7.89
C THR A 127 13.98 -0.65 -8.06
N GLU A 128 14.13 -0.22 -9.30
CA GLU A 128 14.28 1.19 -9.64
C GLU A 128 12.98 1.99 -9.42
N MET A 129 11.81 1.31 -9.26
CA MET A 129 10.51 1.93 -9.05
C MET A 129 10.03 1.96 -7.58
N GLU A 130 10.91 1.63 -6.63
CA GLU A 130 10.53 1.59 -5.22
C GLU A 130 10.09 2.95 -4.67
N HIS A 131 9.10 2.93 -3.78
CA HIS A 131 8.82 4.05 -2.89
C HIS A 131 10.02 4.28 -1.95
N HIS A 132 10.30 5.53 -1.58
CA HIS A 132 11.42 5.87 -0.68
C HIS A 132 11.41 5.05 0.63
N ALA A 133 10.24 4.68 1.14
CA ALA A 133 10.11 3.84 2.33
C ALA A 133 10.74 2.45 2.16
N ASN A 134 10.84 1.95 0.92
CA ASN A 134 11.50 0.67 0.62
C ASN A 134 12.92 0.83 0.01
N ILE A 135 13.49 2.02 0.10
CA ILE A 135 14.90 2.30 -0.28
C ILE A 135 15.71 2.68 0.94
N VAL A 136 15.27 3.73 1.65
CA VAL A 136 16.05 4.37 2.70
C VAL A 136 16.39 3.42 3.88
N PRO A 137 15.46 2.60 4.41
CA PRO A 137 15.80 1.65 5.48
C PRO A 137 16.91 0.68 5.08
N TRP A 138 16.88 0.18 3.83
CA TRP A 138 17.92 -0.73 3.32
C TRP A 138 19.27 -0.03 3.12
N GLN A 139 19.28 1.25 2.73
CA GLN A 139 20.50 2.06 2.71
C GLN A 139 21.08 2.21 4.12
N MET A 140 20.24 2.43 5.14
CA MET A 140 20.70 2.52 6.53
C MET A 140 21.30 1.20 7.02
N VAL A 141 20.69 0.06 6.67
CA VAL A 141 21.24 -1.28 6.96
C VAL A 141 22.56 -1.48 6.23
N ALA A 142 22.62 -1.20 4.94
CA ALA A 142 23.82 -1.35 4.13
C ALA A 142 25.01 -0.52 4.67
N GLN A 143 24.76 0.71 5.10
CA GLN A 143 25.78 1.56 5.72
C GLN A 143 26.37 0.99 7.01
N LYS A 144 25.54 0.30 7.83
CA LYS A 144 25.98 -0.27 9.11
C LYS A 144 26.61 -1.65 8.96
N THR A 145 26.09 -2.48 8.08
CA THR A 145 26.53 -3.87 7.93
C THR A 145 27.60 -4.07 6.86
N GLY A 146 27.72 -3.14 5.91
CA GLY A 146 28.56 -3.27 4.73
C GLY A 146 27.89 -4.11 3.63
N ALA A 147 26.58 -4.34 3.70
CA ALA A 147 25.81 -4.97 2.64
C ALA A 147 25.76 -4.07 1.39
N ILE A 148 25.46 -4.65 0.24
CA ILE A 148 25.47 -4.01 -1.07
C ILE A 148 24.04 -3.98 -1.60
N ILE A 149 23.57 -2.79 -1.99
CA ILE A 149 22.28 -2.65 -2.66
C ILE A 149 22.48 -2.86 -4.16
N LYS A 150 21.69 -3.78 -4.74
CA LYS A 150 21.55 -3.99 -6.18
C LYS A 150 20.16 -3.57 -6.63
N VAL A 151 20.03 -3.10 -7.86
CA VAL A 151 18.77 -2.54 -8.35
C VAL A 151 18.34 -3.23 -9.63
N ILE A 152 17.12 -3.76 -9.66
CA ILE A 152 16.46 -4.27 -10.86
C ILE A 152 16.06 -3.07 -11.71
N PRO A 153 16.57 -2.96 -12.96
CA PRO A 153 16.23 -1.86 -13.82
C PRO A 153 14.79 -1.92 -14.32
N VAL A 154 14.27 -0.75 -14.71
CA VAL A 154 12.95 -0.58 -15.33
C VAL A 154 13.13 -0.36 -16.82
N THR A 155 12.33 -1.03 -17.65
CA THR A 155 12.28 -0.86 -19.10
C THR A 155 11.66 0.48 -19.50
N ASP A 156 11.72 0.84 -20.79
CA ASP A 156 11.08 2.07 -21.28
C ASP A 156 9.55 2.05 -21.17
N SER A 157 8.93 0.86 -21.16
CA SER A 157 7.50 0.70 -20.87
C SER A 157 7.15 0.85 -19.39
N GLY A 158 8.13 0.91 -18.47
CA GLY A 158 7.90 0.99 -17.04
C GLY A 158 7.67 -0.37 -16.36
N GLU A 159 8.06 -1.48 -17.03
CA GLU A 159 8.04 -2.84 -16.46
C GLU A 159 9.42 -3.21 -15.92
N LEU A 160 9.49 -4.14 -14.96
CA LEU A 160 10.77 -4.65 -14.47
C LEU A 160 11.47 -5.52 -15.51
N ASP A 161 12.78 -5.36 -15.66
CA ASP A 161 13.62 -6.26 -16.45
C ASP A 161 13.92 -7.54 -15.67
N ILE A 162 13.07 -8.55 -15.85
CA ILE A 162 13.20 -9.83 -15.15
C ILE A 162 14.48 -10.60 -15.56
N GLU A 163 14.96 -10.44 -16.79
CA GLU A 163 16.22 -11.06 -17.21
C GLU A 163 17.44 -10.41 -16.55
N ALA A 164 17.40 -9.10 -16.33
CA ALA A 164 18.39 -8.43 -15.51
C ALA A 164 18.30 -8.86 -14.04
N TYR A 165 17.07 -9.03 -13.49
CA TYR A 165 16.86 -9.53 -12.13
C TYR A 165 17.51 -10.90 -11.93
N LYS A 166 17.29 -11.87 -12.82
CA LYS A 166 17.90 -13.20 -12.77
C LYS A 166 19.43 -13.14 -12.69
N LYS A 167 20.06 -12.19 -13.40
CA LYS A 167 21.52 -11.97 -13.39
C LYS A 167 22.04 -11.30 -12.11
N LEU A 168 21.19 -10.55 -11.39
CA LEU A 168 21.55 -9.90 -10.14
C LEU A 168 21.58 -10.89 -8.97
N LEU A 169 20.79 -11.98 -9.01
CA LEU A 169 20.74 -12.99 -7.97
C LEU A 169 22.08 -13.73 -7.83
N SER A 170 22.49 -13.94 -6.60
CA SER A 170 23.72 -14.63 -6.25
C SER A 170 23.60 -15.34 -4.89
N PRO A 171 24.51 -16.24 -4.51
CA PRO A 171 24.52 -16.85 -3.16
C PRO A 171 24.70 -15.83 -2.01
N ARG A 172 25.07 -14.58 -2.33
CA ARG A 172 25.17 -13.48 -1.36
C ARG A 172 23.87 -12.69 -1.23
N THR A 173 22.90 -12.91 -2.10
CA THR A 173 21.59 -12.25 -2.00
C THR A 173 20.88 -12.73 -0.75
N LYS A 174 20.63 -11.82 0.21
CA LYS A 174 19.97 -12.13 1.49
C LYS A 174 18.53 -11.61 1.52
N MET A 175 18.24 -10.56 0.77
CA MET A 175 16.92 -9.94 0.73
C MET A 175 16.59 -9.48 -0.68
N VAL A 176 15.36 -9.74 -1.10
CA VAL A 176 14.72 -9.12 -2.27
C VAL A 176 13.50 -8.37 -1.77
N SER A 177 13.56 -7.03 -1.82
CA SER A 177 12.50 -6.17 -1.31
C SER A 177 11.92 -5.34 -2.44
N VAL A 178 10.69 -5.64 -2.86
CA VAL A 178 10.10 -5.06 -4.07
C VAL A 178 8.66 -4.61 -3.89
N ILE A 179 8.31 -3.54 -4.60
CA ILE A 179 6.93 -3.04 -4.64
C ILE A 179 6.05 -3.94 -5.51
N HIS A 180 4.84 -4.27 -5.04
CA HIS A 180 3.89 -5.07 -5.82
C HIS A 180 3.27 -4.26 -6.96
N ILE A 181 2.73 -3.07 -6.63
CA ILE A 181 2.21 -2.11 -7.61
C ILE A 181 2.91 -0.78 -7.42
N SER A 182 3.48 -0.25 -8.50
CA SER A 182 4.16 1.04 -8.47
C SER A 182 3.19 2.18 -8.20
N ASN A 183 3.44 2.92 -7.13
CA ASN A 183 2.67 4.14 -6.80
C ASN A 183 2.93 5.31 -7.77
N ALA A 184 3.98 5.23 -8.57
CA ALA A 184 4.34 6.26 -9.56
C ALA A 184 3.92 5.90 -10.98
N LEU A 185 3.96 4.62 -11.38
CA LEU A 185 3.71 4.17 -12.75
C LEU A 185 2.41 3.40 -12.91
N GLY A 186 1.87 2.84 -11.82
CA GLY A 186 0.75 1.91 -11.86
C GLY A 186 1.14 0.48 -12.30
N THR A 187 2.38 0.23 -12.64
CA THR A 187 2.87 -1.09 -13.07
C THR A 187 2.58 -2.15 -12.00
N ILE A 188 1.95 -3.25 -12.39
CA ILE A 188 1.75 -4.45 -11.55
C ILE A 188 2.93 -5.39 -11.79
N ASN A 189 3.76 -5.60 -10.77
CA ASN A 189 4.94 -6.45 -10.86
C ASN A 189 4.59 -7.92 -10.66
N PRO A 190 5.31 -8.86 -11.32
CA PRO A 190 5.09 -10.30 -11.20
C PRO A 190 5.71 -10.85 -9.90
N VAL A 191 5.19 -10.43 -8.75
CA VAL A 191 5.79 -10.71 -7.43
C VAL A 191 5.91 -12.20 -7.13
N LYS A 192 4.97 -13.03 -7.59
CA LYS A 192 5.05 -14.50 -7.44
C LYS A 192 6.28 -15.09 -8.14
N GLU A 193 6.59 -14.65 -9.36
CA GLU A 193 7.80 -15.06 -10.09
C GLU A 193 9.07 -14.52 -9.38
N ILE A 194 9.03 -13.26 -8.94
CA ILE A 194 10.16 -12.62 -8.24
C ILE A 194 10.48 -13.35 -6.94
N VAL A 195 9.46 -13.72 -6.15
CA VAL A 195 9.59 -14.45 -4.90
C VAL A 195 10.17 -15.85 -5.15
N ALA A 196 9.64 -16.58 -6.14
CA ALA A 196 10.15 -17.93 -6.48
C ALA A 196 11.65 -17.90 -6.83
N LEU A 197 12.06 -16.97 -7.69
CA LEU A 197 13.47 -16.81 -8.07
C LEU A 197 14.37 -16.38 -6.90
N ALA A 198 13.88 -15.54 -5.99
CA ALA A 198 14.58 -15.15 -4.78
C ALA A 198 14.82 -16.35 -3.86
N HIS A 199 13.80 -17.16 -3.64
CA HIS A 199 13.89 -18.37 -2.82
C HIS A 199 14.84 -19.44 -3.43
N GLU A 200 14.84 -19.61 -4.75
CA GLU A 200 15.82 -20.47 -5.43
C GLU A 200 17.27 -20.02 -5.17
N ALA A 201 17.50 -18.72 -5.01
CA ALA A 201 18.80 -18.16 -4.65
C ALA A 201 19.09 -18.18 -3.13
N GLY A 202 18.14 -18.61 -2.29
CA GLY A 202 18.25 -18.65 -0.83
C GLY A 202 18.01 -17.29 -0.15
N ALA A 203 17.41 -16.34 -0.84
CA ALA A 203 17.09 -15.02 -0.32
C ALA A 203 15.69 -14.97 0.33
N VAL A 204 15.54 -14.16 1.36
CA VAL A 204 14.26 -13.80 1.97
C VAL A 204 13.61 -12.66 1.18
N THR A 205 12.29 -12.61 1.16
CA THR A 205 11.52 -11.63 0.37
C THR A 205 10.67 -10.71 1.22
N LEU A 206 10.60 -9.43 0.84
CA LEU A 206 9.64 -8.46 1.34
C LEU A 206 8.90 -7.82 0.19
N ILE A 207 7.58 -7.86 0.23
CA ILE A 207 6.72 -7.23 -0.77
C ILE A 207 6.03 -6.00 -0.18
N ASP A 208 6.28 -4.84 -0.77
CA ASP A 208 5.51 -3.62 -0.47
C ASP A 208 4.17 -3.67 -1.21
N GLY A 209 3.13 -4.03 -0.45
CA GLY A 209 1.77 -4.16 -0.93
C GLY A 209 0.91 -2.90 -0.74
N ALA A 210 1.51 -1.76 -0.41
CA ALA A 210 0.75 -0.55 -0.07
C ALA A 210 -0.21 -0.08 -1.19
N GLN A 211 0.13 -0.35 -2.45
CA GLN A 211 -0.72 -0.02 -3.60
C GLN A 211 -1.51 -1.21 -4.14
N SER A 212 -1.21 -2.44 -3.74
CA SER A 212 -1.93 -3.61 -4.24
C SER A 212 -3.13 -3.99 -3.37
N ILE A 213 -3.00 -3.84 -2.05
CA ILE A 213 -4.04 -4.22 -1.09
C ILE A 213 -5.42 -3.56 -1.34
N PRO A 214 -5.52 -2.29 -1.77
CA PRO A 214 -6.82 -1.67 -2.04
C PRO A 214 -7.43 -2.07 -3.39
N HIS A 215 -6.65 -2.64 -4.32
CA HIS A 215 -7.02 -2.75 -5.73
C HIS A 215 -7.24 -4.18 -6.23
N GLN A 216 -6.70 -5.18 -5.55
CA GLN A 216 -6.78 -6.58 -5.98
C GLN A 216 -6.80 -7.54 -4.80
N ASN A 217 -7.27 -8.75 -5.04
CA ASN A 217 -7.21 -9.82 -4.05
C ASN A 217 -5.75 -10.23 -3.77
N ILE A 218 -5.39 -10.32 -2.49
CA ILE A 218 -4.05 -10.70 -2.06
C ILE A 218 -4.11 -12.07 -1.39
N ASP A 219 -3.39 -13.02 -1.95
CA ASP A 219 -3.21 -14.35 -1.38
C ASP A 219 -1.74 -14.56 -1.03
N ILE A 220 -1.42 -14.39 0.25
CA ILE A 220 -0.05 -14.51 0.76
C ILE A 220 0.51 -15.91 0.55
N GLN A 221 -0.31 -16.95 0.71
CA GLN A 221 0.14 -18.34 0.55
C GLN A 221 0.43 -18.65 -0.93
N ASP A 222 -0.34 -18.10 -1.87
CA ASP A 222 -0.09 -18.24 -3.31
C ASP A 222 1.13 -17.44 -3.78
N ILE A 223 1.34 -16.23 -3.27
CA ILE A 223 2.53 -15.40 -3.53
C ILE A 223 3.77 -16.08 -2.96
N GLY A 224 3.66 -16.66 -1.77
CA GLY A 224 4.73 -17.38 -1.07
C GLY A 224 5.79 -16.45 -0.45
N THR A 225 5.52 -15.16 -0.30
CA THR A 225 6.49 -14.19 0.25
C THR A 225 6.71 -14.37 1.75
N ASP A 226 7.89 -13.97 2.23
CA ASP A 226 8.26 -14.05 3.64
C ASP A 226 7.74 -12.88 4.46
N PHE A 227 7.69 -11.68 3.87
CA PHE A 227 7.13 -10.47 4.45
C PHE A 227 6.24 -9.76 3.44
N TYR A 228 5.11 -9.21 3.91
CA TYR A 228 4.20 -8.38 3.13
C TYR A 228 3.73 -7.20 3.96
N VAL A 229 3.76 -5.99 3.40
CA VAL A 229 3.50 -4.77 4.16
C VAL A 229 2.48 -3.88 3.48
N PHE A 230 1.59 -3.25 4.27
CA PHE A 230 0.62 -2.29 3.74
C PHE A 230 0.12 -1.30 4.80
N SER A 231 -0.57 -0.26 4.36
CA SER A 231 -1.12 0.81 5.20
C SER A 231 -2.64 0.89 5.09
N SER A 232 -3.28 1.06 6.22
CA SER A 232 -4.73 1.15 6.38
C SER A 232 -5.35 2.30 5.56
N HIS A 233 -4.74 3.49 5.57
CA HIS A 233 -5.28 4.70 4.93
C HIS A 233 -5.37 4.64 3.40
N LYS A 234 -4.83 3.60 2.76
CA LYS A 234 -4.95 3.38 1.31
C LYS A 234 -6.07 2.44 0.93
N MET A 235 -6.65 1.75 1.93
CA MET A 235 -7.74 0.79 1.75
C MET A 235 -8.96 1.17 2.61
N CYS A 236 -9.39 2.42 2.52
CA CYS A 236 -10.56 2.98 3.21
C CYS A 236 -10.46 3.05 4.74
N GLY A 237 -9.35 2.69 5.33
CA GLY A 237 -9.15 2.67 6.78
C GLY A 237 -8.47 3.94 7.33
N PRO A 238 -8.24 4.01 8.64
CA PRO A 238 -7.64 5.17 9.31
C PRO A 238 -6.15 5.34 9.00
N THR A 239 -5.67 6.59 9.12
CA THR A 239 -4.23 6.92 9.07
C THR A 239 -3.49 6.46 10.32
N GLY A 240 -2.15 6.38 10.25
CA GLY A 240 -1.30 6.03 11.38
C GLY A 240 -1.38 4.56 11.80
N PHE A 241 -1.85 3.69 10.90
CA PHE A 241 -1.96 2.27 11.11
C PHE A 241 -1.54 1.48 9.86
N GLY A 242 -0.88 0.36 10.07
CA GLY A 242 -0.46 -0.54 9.01
C GLY A 242 -0.19 -1.94 9.52
N ILE A 243 0.08 -2.81 8.57
CA ILE A 243 0.27 -4.24 8.79
C ILE A 243 1.63 -4.66 8.25
N LEU A 244 2.31 -5.48 9.04
CA LEU A 244 3.36 -6.36 8.60
C LEU A 244 2.84 -7.80 8.72
N TYR A 245 2.70 -8.47 7.59
CA TYR A 245 2.69 -9.93 7.57
C TYR A 245 4.16 -10.40 7.59
N GLY A 246 4.47 -11.39 8.40
CA GLY A 246 5.77 -12.05 8.40
C GLY A 246 5.62 -13.54 8.66
N ARG A 247 6.35 -14.37 7.92
CA ARG A 247 6.39 -15.81 8.12
C ARG A 247 6.82 -16.12 9.56
N LYS A 248 6.07 -16.97 10.26
CA LYS A 248 6.16 -17.20 11.71
C LYS A 248 7.57 -17.57 12.17
N ASP A 249 8.25 -18.48 11.47
CA ASP A 249 9.61 -18.89 11.82
C ASP A 249 10.63 -17.76 11.76
N LEU A 250 10.50 -16.84 10.80
CA LEU A 250 11.33 -15.64 10.70
C LEU A 250 11.03 -14.66 11.84
N LEU A 251 9.75 -14.41 12.11
CA LEU A 251 9.34 -13.52 13.21
C LEU A 251 9.83 -14.04 14.57
N GLU A 252 9.74 -15.34 14.80
CA GLU A 252 10.24 -15.98 16.05
C GLU A 252 11.76 -15.85 16.21
N ALA A 253 12.51 -15.86 15.10
CA ALA A 253 13.96 -15.69 15.10
C ALA A 253 14.43 -14.23 15.19
N MET A 254 13.54 -13.26 14.89
CA MET A 254 13.88 -11.84 14.90
C MET A 254 13.91 -11.26 16.31
N PRO A 255 14.92 -10.43 16.65
CA PRO A 255 14.91 -9.64 17.88
C PRO A 255 13.82 -8.56 17.83
N PRO A 256 13.38 -8.03 19.00
CA PRO A 256 12.42 -6.95 19.03
C PRO A 256 12.95 -5.68 18.36
N TYR A 257 12.03 -4.91 17.78
CA TYR A 257 12.34 -3.66 17.09
C TYR A 257 12.32 -2.45 18.03
N ARG A 258 11.35 -2.42 18.95
CA ARG A 258 11.17 -1.38 19.97
C ARG A 258 11.03 -2.03 21.33
N GLY A 259 11.51 -1.35 22.38
CA GLY A 259 11.32 -1.77 23.77
C GLY A 259 10.21 -0.98 24.47
N GLY A 260 9.47 -1.65 25.34
CA GLY A 260 8.40 -1.03 26.13
C GLY A 260 7.58 -2.03 26.90
N GLY A 261 6.41 -1.63 27.37
CA GLY A 261 5.40 -2.54 27.92
C GLY A 261 4.80 -3.43 26.83
N ASP A 262 4.07 -4.43 27.22
CA ASP A 262 3.37 -5.45 26.43
C ASP A 262 4.27 -6.41 25.65
N MET A 263 5.36 -5.94 25.05
CA MET A 263 6.30 -6.74 24.26
C MET A 263 7.28 -7.58 25.11
N ILE A 264 7.26 -7.45 26.42
CA ILE A 264 8.12 -8.17 27.37
C ILE A 264 7.37 -9.30 28.09
N ASP A 265 8.11 -10.35 28.48
CA ASP A 265 7.65 -11.37 29.41
C ASP A 265 8.10 -11.02 30.85
N LYS A 266 9.40 -10.84 31.07
CA LYS A 266 9.97 -10.42 32.35
C LYS A 266 10.99 -9.32 32.17
N VAL A 267 11.04 -8.39 33.12
CA VAL A 267 12.00 -7.29 33.18
C VAL A 267 12.63 -7.21 34.56
N SER A 268 13.97 -7.18 34.57
CA SER A 268 14.78 -6.71 35.70
C SER A 268 15.77 -5.66 35.22
N PHE A 269 16.59 -5.09 36.13
CA PHE A 269 17.66 -4.19 35.70
C PHE A 269 18.83 -4.93 35.04
N GLU A 270 18.95 -6.23 35.25
CA GLU A 270 20.02 -7.09 34.74
C GLU A 270 19.68 -7.67 33.37
N GLU A 271 18.39 -8.05 33.17
CA GLU A 271 17.96 -8.68 31.90
C GLU A 271 16.47 -8.49 31.62
N THR A 272 16.11 -8.68 30.36
CA THR A 272 14.72 -8.69 29.88
C THR A 272 14.49 -9.91 29.00
N THR A 273 13.40 -10.63 29.26
CA THR A 273 12.88 -11.63 28.32
C THR A 273 11.67 -11.08 27.57
N TYR A 274 11.49 -11.51 26.32
CA TYR A 274 10.51 -10.94 25.42
C TYR A 274 9.30 -11.85 25.26
N ASN A 275 8.17 -11.24 24.97
CA ASN A 275 6.93 -11.94 24.71
C ASN A 275 7.01 -12.74 23.38
N VAL A 276 6.04 -13.61 23.16
CA VAL A 276 5.85 -14.32 21.89
C VAL A 276 5.38 -13.38 20.78
N VAL A 277 5.51 -13.80 19.53
CA VAL A 277 4.88 -13.11 18.40
C VAL A 277 3.36 -13.23 18.50
N PRO A 278 2.58 -12.22 18.10
CA PRO A 278 2.98 -10.93 17.49
C PRO A 278 3.44 -9.88 18.52
N PHE A 279 3.14 -10.04 19.79
CA PHE A 279 3.29 -9.03 20.86
C PHE A 279 4.74 -8.55 21.03
N ARG A 280 5.74 -9.38 20.72
CA ARG A 280 7.16 -8.99 20.72
C ARG A 280 7.45 -7.74 19.89
N PHE A 281 6.66 -7.46 18.87
CA PHE A 281 6.85 -6.33 17.96
C PHE A 281 5.87 -5.17 18.21
N GLU A 282 4.95 -5.31 19.16
CA GLU A 282 3.89 -4.34 19.47
C GLU A 282 4.13 -3.72 20.86
N ALA A 283 5.12 -2.80 20.95
CA ALA A 283 5.52 -2.17 22.20
C ALA A 283 4.58 -1.04 22.61
N GLY A 284 4.12 -1.07 23.88
CA GLY A 284 3.26 -0.03 24.46
C GLY A 284 1.79 -0.19 24.12
N THR A 285 0.94 0.74 24.59
CA THR A 285 -0.49 0.72 24.26
C THR A 285 -0.68 0.87 22.75
N PRO A 286 -1.34 -0.09 22.08
CA PRO A 286 -1.45 -0.10 20.64
C PRO A 286 -2.53 0.89 20.13
N PRO A 287 -2.56 1.20 18.83
CA PRO A 287 -3.58 2.06 18.23
C PRO A 287 -4.93 1.33 18.07
N ILE A 288 -5.62 1.06 19.18
CA ILE A 288 -6.81 0.20 19.28
C ILE A 288 -7.92 0.66 18.32
N ALA A 289 -8.28 1.95 18.35
CA ALA A 289 -9.31 2.50 17.46
C ALA A 289 -8.97 2.27 15.99
N ALA A 290 -7.70 2.43 15.61
CA ALA A 290 -7.28 2.29 14.22
C ALA A 290 -7.34 0.82 13.75
N SER A 291 -7.04 -0.17 14.61
CA SER A 291 -7.19 -1.58 14.27
C SER A 291 -8.66 -1.94 14.02
N ILE A 292 -9.57 -1.45 14.87
CA ILE A 292 -11.01 -1.63 14.74
C ILE A 292 -11.53 -0.95 13.45
N GLY A 293 -11.05 0.26 13.15
CA GLY A 293 -11.40 0.95 11.90
C GLY A 293 -10.91 0.24 10.65
N LEU A 294 -9.69 -0.33 10.67
CA LEU A 294 -9.22 -1.17 9.56
C LEU A 294 -10.03 -2.45 9.43
N SER A 295 -10.42 -3.08 10.55
CA SER A 295 -11.30 -4.26 10.55
C SER A 295 -12.63 -3.98 9.84
N GLU A 296 -13.23 -2.82 10.09
CA GLU A 296 -14.46 -2.39 9.40
C GLU A 296 -14.22 -2.12 7.91
N ALA A 297 -13.08 -1.51 7.56
CA ALA A 297 -12.71 -1.31 6.15
C ALA A 297 -12.53 -2.64 5.42
N VAL A 298 -11.96 -3.66 6.06
CA VAL A 298 -11.85 -5.02 5.52
C VAL A 298 -13.22 -5.64 5.28
N ASP A 299 -14.15 -5.52 6.22
CA ASP A 299 -15.52 -6.00 6.05
C ASP A 299 -16.22 -5.29 4.88
N TYR A 300 -16.05 -3.97 4.81
CA TYR A 300 -16.63 -3.14 3.74
C TYR A 300 -16.11 -3.55 2.35
N LEU A 301 -14.80 -3.64 2.16
CA LEU A 301 -14.20 -4.06 0.90
C LEU A 301 -14.55 -5.50 0.53
N SER A 302 -14.60 -6.40 1.51
CA SER A 302 -14.98 -7.80 1.31
C SER A 302 -16.44 -7.93 0.90
N ALA A 303 -17.34 -7.09 1.42
CA ALA A 303 -18.75 -7.08 1.05
C ALA A 303 -18.97 -6.61 -0.39
N ILE A 304 -18.17 -5.67 -0.90
CA ILE A 304 -18.17 -5.26 -2.31
C ILE A 304 -17.59 -6.38 -3.18
N GLY A 305 -16.50 -7.01 -2.72
CA GLY A 305 -15.73 -8.03 -3.41
C GLY A 305 -14.54 -7.44 -4.18
N MET A 306 -13.32 -7.90 -3.87
CA MET A 306 -12.09 -7.38 -4.45
C MET A 306 -12.04 -7.57 -5.98
N ASP A 307 -12.58 -8.66 -6.51
CA ASP A 307 -12.66 -8.89 -7.97
C ASP A 307 -13.57 -7.87 -8.68
N ALA A 308 -14.66 -7.45 -8.02
CA ALA A 308 -15.55 -6.41 -8.56
C ALA A 308 -14.86 -5.04 -8.54
N ILE A 309 -14.12 -4.73 -7.47
CA ILE A 309 -13.31 -3.52 -7.34
C ILE A 309 -12.26 -3.47 -8.47
N GLU A 310 -11.45 -4.52 -8.61
CA GLU A 310 -10.42 -4.61 -9.66
C GLU A 310 -11.02 -4.45 -11.07
N THR A 311 -12.16 -5.08 -11.31
CA THR A 311 -12.88 -4.98 -12.60
C THR A 311 -13.36 -3.56 -12.89
N GLN A 312 -13.92 -2.87 -11.89
CA GLN A 312 -14.39 -1.49 -12.01
C GLN A 312 -13.23 -0.54 -12.27
N GLU A 313 -12.18 -0.64 -11.49
CA GLU A 313 -11.01 0.22 -11.61
C GLU A 313 -10.28 0.01 -12.94
N THR A 314 -10.13 -1.23 -13.39
CA THR A 314 -9.54 -1.55 -14.71
C THR A 314 -10.28 -0.85 -15.83
N LYS A 315 -11.64 -0.92 -15.85
CA LYS A 315 -12.47 -0.23 -16.86
C LYS A 315 -12.27 1.29 -16.82
N LEU A 316 -12.18 1.88 -15.62
CA LEU A 316 -11.98 3.33 -15.48
C LEU A 316 -10.59 3.76 -15.92
N VAL A 317 -9.56 2.97 -15.61
CA VAL A 317 -8.18 3.24 -16.06
C VAL A 317 -8.04 3.13 -17.57
N GLU A 318 -8.62 2.09 -18.17
CA GLU A 318 -8.64 1.93 -19.63
C GLU A 318 -9.33 3.12 -20.31
N TYR A 319 -10.48 3.56 -19.77
CA TYR A 319 -11.18 4.74 -20.22
C TYR A 319 -10.33 6.01 -20.06
N ALA A 320 -9.72 6.21 -18.89
CA ALA A 320 -8.87 7.36 -18.63
C ALA A 320 -7.65 7.41 -19.58
N VAL A 321 -7.00 6.28 -19.82
CA VAL A 321 -5.88 6.19 -20.78
C VAL A 321 -6.33 6.52 -22.21
N GLN A 322 -7.49 5.99 -22.64
CA GLN A 322 -8.06 6.29 -23.94
C GLN A 322 -8.30 7.81 -24.12
N GLU A 323 -9.02 8.44 -23.20
CA GLU A 323 -9.38 9.85 -23.28
C GLU A 323 -8.15 10.78 -23.15
N LEU A 324 -7.25 10.47 -22.23
CA LEU A 324 -6.00 11.22 -22.08
C LEU A 324 -5.07 11.09 -23.28
N SER A 325 -5.06 9.94 -23.98
CA SER A 325 -4.27 9.73 -25.21
C SER A 325 -4.69 10.65 -26.35
N ALA A 326 -5.93 11.13 -26.36
CA ALA A 326 -6.42 12.06 -27.36
C ALA A 326 -5.93 13.51 -27.12
N ILE A 327 -5.35 13.80 -25.96
CA ILE A 327 -4.86 15.15 -25.63
C ILE A 327 -3.50 15.38 -26.29
N ASN A 328 -3.45 16.30 -27.24
CA ASN A 328 -2.20 16.62 -27.93
C ASN A 328 -1.14 17.16 -26.95
N GLY A 329 0.09 16.64 -27.05
CA GLY A 329 1.23 17.03 -26.22
C GLY A 329 1.31 16.34 -24.86
N LEU A 330 0.31 15.53 -24.48
CA LEU A 330 0.39 14.68 -23.28
C LEU A 330 1.29 13.46 -23.59
N ARG A 331 2.21 13.15 -22.66
CA ARG A 331 3.05 11.96 -22.71
C ARG A 331 2.91 11.17 -21.40
N PHE A 332 2.54 9.90 -21.51
CA PHE A 332 2.49 9.02 -20.34
C PHE A 332 3.89 8.69 -19.81
N ILE A 333 3.98 8.48 -18.50
CA ILE A 333 5.17 7.97 -17.83
C ILE A 333 4.82 6.60 -17.24
N GLY A 334 5.37 5.55 -17.86
CA GLY A 334 4.99 4.15 -17.62
C GLY A 334 3.79 3.73 -18.46
N GLU A 335 4.01 2.77 -19.33
CA GLU A 335 3.03 2.19 -20.24
C GLU A 335 3.04 0.67 -20.16
N ALA A 336 3.12 0.15 -18.93
CA ALA A 336 3.12 -1.28 -18.65
C ALA A 336 1.83 -1.95 -19.16
N LYS A 337 1.96 -3.18 -19.67
CA LYS A 337 0.82 -3.97 -20.18
C LYS A 337 -0.21 -4.29 -19.06
N LYS A 338 0.29 -4.53 -17.85
CA LYS A 338 -0.55 -4.71 -16.65
C LYS A 338 -0.40 -3.46 -15.80
N ARG A 339 -1.49 -2.73 -15.67
CA ARG A 339 -1.54 -1.47 -14.93
C ARG A 339 -2.70 -1.47 -13.95
N ALA A 340 -2.44 -1.00 -12.74
CA ALA A 340 -3.46 -0.69 -11.75
C ALA A 340 -3.93 0.78 -11.88
N SER A 341 -4.67 1.22 -10.94
CA SER A 341 -5.46 2.48 -10.89
C SER A 341 -4.65 3.79 -10.86
N VAL A 342 -3.44 3.80 -11.43
CA VAL A 342 -2.53 4.95 -11.45
C VAL A 342 -2.17 5.31 -12.89
N VAL A 343 -2.32 6.60 -13.25
CA VAL A 343 -1.90 7.15 -14.54
C VAL A 343 -1.04 8.38 -14.30
N SER A 344 0.25 8.30 -14.68
CA SER A 344 1.19 9.41 -14.60
C SER A 344 1.51 9.95 -15.98
N PHE A 345 1.55 11.27 -16.11
CA PHE A 345 1.80 11.94 -17.39
C PHE A 345 2.51 13.28 -17.21
N VAL A 346 3.05 13.78 -18.29
CA VAL A 346 3.73 15.08 -18.40
C VAL A 346 3.34 15.80 -19.68
N PHE A 347 3.59 17.09 -19.70
CA PHE A 347 3.66 17.93 -20.91
C PHE A 347 5.06 18.53 -21.02
N ASP A 348 5.59 18.70 -22.24
CA ASP A 348 6.95 19.22 -22.41
C ASP A 348 7.07 20.69 -22.01
N HIS A 349 5.98 21.46 -22.10
CA HIS A 349 5.96 22.91 -21.86
C HIS A 349 5.03 23.36 -20.73
N ILE A 350 4.39 22.43 -20.01
CA ILE A 350 3.58 22.73 -18.82
C ILE A 350 4.21 22.01 -17.64
N HIS A 351 4.67 22.77 -16.64
CA HIS A 351 5.20 22.15 -15.44
C HIS A 351 4.09 21.43 -14.66
N ALA A 352 4.38 20.25 -14.10
CA ALA A 352 3.39 19.45 -13.39
C ALA A 352 2.69 20.23 -12.25
N SER A 353 3.42 21.08 -11.50
CA SER A 353 2.84 21.90 -10.43
C SER A 353 1.86 22.95 -10.94
N ASP A 354 2.14 23.55 -12.11
CA ASP A 354 1.24 24.55 -12.70
C ASP A 354 -0.07 23.89 -13.14
N LEU A 355 0.05 22.73 -13.82
CA LEU A 355 -1.10 21.92 -14.21
C LEU A 355 -1.93 21.53 -12.97
N GLY A 356 -1.29 21.00 -11.91
CA GLY A 356 -1.99 20.63 -10.68
C GLY A 356 -2.69 21.80 -10.01
N THR A 357 -2.06 22.99 -10.01
CA THR A 357 -2.66 24.21 -9.44
C THR A 357 -3.90 24.66 -10.21
N ILE A 358 -3.87 24.57 -11.56
CA ILE A 358 -5.02 24.94 -12.39
C ILE A 358 -6.15 23.92 -12.23
N LEU A 359 -5.84 22.62 -12.15
CA LEU A 359 -6.82 21.57 -11.90
C LEU A 359 -7.48 21.73 -10.54
N ASP A 360 -6.73 22.05 -9.47
CA ASP A 360 -7.28 22.32 -8.14
C ASP A 360 -8.30 23.46 -8.15
N LYS A 361 -8.02 24.53 -8.93
CA LYS A 361 -8.98 25.64 -9.11
C LYS A 361 -10.31 25.23 -9.74
N GLN A 362 -10.36 24.07 -10.38
CA GLN A 362 -11.56 23.48 -10.97
C GLN A 362 -12.13 22.32 -10.13
N GLY A 363 -11.69 22.15 -8.90
CA GLY A 363 -12.14 21.09 -8.00
C GLY A 363 -11.55 19.72 -8.29
N ILE A 364 -10.49 19.63 -9.11
CA ILE A 364 -9.88 18.35 -9.52
C ILE A 364 -8.60 18.12 -8.73
N ALA A 365 -8.63 17.17 -7.81
CA ALA A 365 -7.52 16.80 -6.95
C ALA A 365 -6.66 15.73 -7.60
N VAL A 366 -5.48 16.09 -8.08
CA VAL A 366 -4.43 15.19 -8.57
C VAL A 366 -3.15 15.43 -7.77
N ARG A 367 -2.20 14.51 -7.85
CA ARG A 367 -0.88 14.72 -7.24
C ARG A 367 0.16 15.11 -8.28
N THR A 368 1.06 16.03 -7.90
CA THR A 368 2.20 16.44 -8.72
C THR A 368 3.51 16.23 -7.95
N GLY A 369 4.60 15.94 -8.67
CA GLY A 369 5.93 15.79 -8.08
C GLY A 369 6.57 14.43 -8.32
N HIS A 370 7.41 14.00 -7.36
CA HIS A 370 8.19 12.75 -7.47
C HIS A 370 7.45 11.50 -6.93
N HIS A 371 6.29 11.65 -6.30
CA HIS A 371 5.49 10.58 -5.70
C HIS A 371 6.28 9.69 -4.71
N CYS A 372 7.29 10.24 -4.03
CA CYS A 372 8.25 9.50 -3.20
C CYS A 372 8.99 8.37 -3.96
N ALA A 373 9.21 8.55 -5.26
CA ALA A 373 9.89 7.61 -6.17
C ALA A 373 10.88 8.36 -7.08
N GLN A 374 11.79 9.14 -6.49
CA GLN A 374 12.77 9.93 -7.24
C GLN A 374 13.63 9.13 -8.23
N PRO A 375 14.05 7.86 -7.95
CA PRO A 375 14.79 7.09 -8.94
C PRO A 375 14.04 6.91 -10.26
N ILE A 376 12.71 6.68 -10.21
CA ILE A 376 11.92 6.53 -11.43
C ILE A 376 11.78 7.83 -12.23
N MET A 377 11.71 8.98 -11.56
CA MET A 377 11.74 10.28 -12.24
C MET A 377 13.05 10.45 -13.02
N ARG A 378 14.17 10.05 -12.40
CA ARG A 378 15.49 10.08 -13.05
C ARG A 378 15.56 9.09 -14.21
N ARG A 379 15.01 7.88 -14.06
CA ARG A 379 14.94 6.86 -15.12
C ARG A 379 14.24 7.36 -16.39
N PHE A 380 13.12 8.07 -16.22
CA PHE A 380 12.36 8.65 -17.36
C PHE A 380 12.81 10.06 -17.75
N ASN A 381 13.86 10.58 -17.14
CA ASN A 381 14.40 11.92 -17.39
C ASN A 381 13.32 13.03 -17.31
N VAL A 382 12.51 12.97 -16.26
CA VAL A 382 11.48 13.98 -15.97
C VAL A 382 11.69 14.55 -14.57
N PRO A 383 11.49 15.87 -14.35
CA PRO A 383 11.65 16.47 -13.03
C PRO A 383 10.51 16.07 -12.07
N ALA A 384 9.31 15.89 -12.61
CA ALA A 384 8.08 15.58 -11.89
C ALA A 384 7.03 15.06 -12.88
N THR A 385 6.00 14.41 -12.37
CA THR A 385 4.81 14.04 -13.15
C THR A 385 3.54 14.58 -12.50
N THR A 386 2.47 14.71 -13.27
CA THR A 386 1.10 14.78 -12.76
C THR A 386 0.58 13.35 -12.72
N ARG A 387 0.01 12.95 -11.58
CA ARG A 387 -0.53 11.61 -11.35
C ARG A 387 -1.99 11.69 -11.00
N ALA A 388 -2.84 11.09 -11.81
CA ALA A 388 -4.21 10.76 -11.47
C ALA A 388 -4.25 9.32 -10.96
N SER A 389 -4.89 9.09 -9.83
CA SER A 389 -5.10 7.76 -9.26
C SER A 389 -6.57 7.54 -8.91
N ILE A 390 -7.11 6.49 -9.47
CA ILE A 390 -8.53 6.14 -9.48
C ILE A 390 -8.80 5.13 -8.35
N ALA A 391 -9.98 5.15 -7.77
CA ALA A 391 -10.50 4.11 -6.88
C ALA A 391 -11.89 3.67 -7.35
N PHE A 392 -12.37 2.58 -6.82
CA PHE A 392 -13.65 1.96 -7.22
C PHE A 392 -14.86 2.89 -7.10
N TYR A 393 -14.82 3.89 -6.24
CA TYR A 393 -15.88 4.90 -6.07
C TYR A 393 -15.79 6.08 -7.05
N ASN A 394 -14.75 6.12 -7.91
CA ASN A 394 -14.72 7.06 -9.03
C ASN A 394 -15.62 6.57 -10.16
N ASN A 395 -15.99 7.47 -11.07
CA ASN A 395 -16.81 7.17 -12.21
C ASN A 395 -16.26 7.80 -13.50
N LYS A 396 -16.95 7.59 -14.63
CA LYS A 396 -16.51 8.16 -15.91
C LYS A 396 -16.55 9.68 -15.92
N GLU A 397 -17.51 10.30 -15.23
CA GLU A 397 -17.62 11.76 -15.13
C GLU A 397 -16.38 12.37 -14.46
N ASP A 398 -15.79 11.69 -13.46
CA ASP A 398 -14.54 12.13 -12.85
C ASP A 398 -13.39 12.18 -13.89
N VAL A 399 -13.36 11.21 -14.81
CA VAL A 399 -12.36 11.16 -15.90
C VAL A 399 -12.63 12.26 -16.94
N ASP A 400 -13.89 12.43 -17.36
CA ASP A 400 -14.29 13.47 -18.31
C ASP A 400 -13.92 14.87 -17.77
N ARG A 401 -14.20 15.12 -16.50
CA ARG A 401 -13.82 16.36 -15.82
C ARG A 401 -12.30 16.56 -15.76
N LEU A 402 -11.52 15.49 -15.56
CA LEU A 402 -10.05 15.55 -15.64
C LEU A 402 -9.60 15.99 -17.04
N VAL A 403 -10.16 15.41 -18.09
CA VAL A 403 -9.82 15.73 -19.49
C VAL A 403 -10.19 17.17 -19.82
N GLU A 404 -11.39 17.63 -19.44
CA GLU A 404 -11.83 19.03 -19.59
C GLU A 404 -10.89 19.99 -18.86
N GLY A 405 -10.54 19.68 -17.61
CA GLY A 405 -9.64 20.47 -16.80
C GLY A 405 -8.23 20.57 -17.38
N ILE A 406 -7.70 19.49 -17.94
CA ILE A 406 -6.39 19.50 -18.63
C ILE A 406 -6.46 20.38 -19.89
N ASN A 407 -7.50 20.25 -20.71
CA ASN A 407 -7.65 21.07 -21.91
C ASN A 407 -7.82 22.56 -21.55
N TYR A 408 -8.56 22.88 -20.50
CA TYR A 408 -8.64 24.22 -19.97
C TYR A 408 -7.27 24.73 -19.50
N ALA A 409 -6.52 23.94 -18.75
CA ALA A 409 -5.18 24.31 -18.31
C ALA A 409 -4.25 24.59 -19.49
N LYS A 410 -4.28 23.77 -20.54
CA LYS A 410 -3.49 23.96 -21.78
C LYS A 410 -3.73 25.31 -22.42
N SER A 411 -4.95 25.80 -22.45
CA SER A 411 -5.30 27.08 -23.07
C SER A 411 -4.58 28.31 -22.48
N PHE A 412 -3.93 28.17 -21.32
CA PHE A 412 -3.10 29.23 -20.73
C PHE A 412 -1.64 29.20 -21.24
N PHE A 413 -1.22 28.12 -21.91
CA PHE A 413 0.16 27.90 -22.35
C PHE A 413 0.29 27.82 -23.89
N GLU A 414 -0.83 27.80 -24.60
CA GLU A 414 -0.94 27.93 -26.07
C GLU A 414 -1.11 29.40 -26.46
#